data_633bad5d65a709576d8a306f604b958b
#
_entry.id   633bad5d65a709576d8a306f604b958b
#
_cell.length_a   1.000
_cell.length_b   1.000
_cell.length_c   1.000
_cell.angle_alpha   90.00
_cell.angle_beta   90.00
_cell.angle_gamma   90.00
#
_symmetry.space_group_name_H-M   'P 1'
#
loop_
_entity.id
_entity.type
_entity.pdbx_description
1 polymer ?
#
loop_
_entity_poly.entity_id
_entity_poly.type
_entity_poly.pdbx_seq_one_letter_code
_entity_poly.pdbx_strand_id
1 'polypeptide(L)'
;MLCDYCLNMRLSSHSLAVSLRAGLALTICALLVPVGSALGASGAPAYDRIAWMPCGERLQCARVRVPLDWHRPAGRTIQLAVIRHPASRPDKHIGTFFFNPGGPGSSGLEVLKDPSSAGLLDAAGDGRFDVLSWDPRGVGASTRVRCFRSKRDEARFWGDLTIPTTTATSRRYQRKAAAYARRCGEVSGVLLRHISTADTVRDLDHLRMLVGEPKLNYVGWSYGTFLGQTYANVHPNRVRAMVLDGVVDAKLYVKSRESSVDNVVTPAGPVFEKFLELCQAAGPERVDADGKPAGCALAGAGPVKERVDQLLRRTRRHPIPAPTADSPGPLTYGKLLTSIFPLLRNPGGWPAWAKDLDAAARGDGSALANVANANPPAAGGAPAPVSIGCADSPATRPLHDWPSVIGRLSTTSPIAGPVLGWWLWAPCAAWPTRSAERYTGPWNATTKHPVLVIGTKDDPNTAYANARVIAKRLGNAVLLTHLGYGHISFVDPSRCVTAAYRRYLLRLAPPARGTVCPSERGPFDPNFGEPLS
;
A
#
# COMPACT_ATOMS: atom_id res chain seq x y z
N MET A 1 -13.15 2.55 7.63
CA MET A 1 -12.39 3.77 7.33
C MET A 1 -10.91 3.47 7.51
N LEU A 2 -10.29 2.80 6.57
CA LEU A 2 -8.89 2.40 6.62
C LEU A 2 -8.09 3.28 5.67
N CYS A 3 -7.36 4.20 6.27
CA CYS A 3 -6.16 4.85 5.77
C CYS A 3 -6.22 5.59 4.43
N ASP A 4 -7.01 6.67 4.35
CA ASP A 4 -6.75 7.82 3.46
C ASP A 4 -7.44 9.12 3.94
N TYR A 5 -8.06 9.14 5.14
CA TYR A 5 -8.82 10.29 5.66
C TYR A 5 -8.17 11.02 6.86
N CYS A 6 -6.99 10.62 7.31
CA CYS A 6 -6.32 11.29 8.44
C CYS A 6 -5.14 12.14 7.97
N LEU A 7 -5.43 13.28 7.35
CA LEU A 7 -4.45 14.36 7.22
C LEU A 7 -5.16 15.70 7.05
N ASN A 8 -5.63 16.25 8.19
CA ASN A 8 -5.74 17.69 8.41
C ASN A 8 -6.39 17.99 9.77
N MET A 9 -5.59 17.96 10.83
CA MET A 9 -5.85 18.77 12.02
C MET A 9 -4.57 19.54 12.35
N ARG A 10 -4.65 20.86 12.14
CA ARG A 10 -3.65 21.82 12.61
C ARG A 10 -3.79 21.94 14.11
N LEU A 11 -2.73 21.66 14.86
CA LEU A 11 -2.56 22.10 16.23
C LEU A 11 -1.56 23.25 16.25
N SER A 12 -2.02 24.38 16.73
CA SER A 12 -1.24 25.58 17.01
C SER A 12 -0.27 25.32 18.17
N SER A 13 1.00 25.61 17.94
CA SER A 13 2.06 25.58 18.94
C SER A 13 2.07 26.91 19.70
N HIS A 14 1.87 26.87 21.02
CA HIS A 14 2.30 27.96 21.91
C HIS A 14 3.62 27.56 22.57
N SER A 15 4.61 28.39 22.32
CA SER A 15 5.93 28.36 22.92
C SER A 15 5.86 28.84 24.37
N LEU A 16 6.51 28.12 25.27
CA LEU A 16 6.95 28.66 26.56
C LEU A 16 8.42 28.29 26.76
N ALA A 17 9.24 29.30 26.72
CA ALA A 17 10.67 29.23 27.05
C ALA A 17 10.83 29.26 28.57
N VAL A 18 11.62 28.35 29.11
CA VAL A 18 12.19 28.46 30.45
C VAL A 18 13.69 28.22 30.36
N SER A 19 14.42 29.28 30.68
CA SER A 19 15.86 29.29 30.86
C SER A 19 16.23 28.87 32.27
N LEU A 20 17.21 27.99 32.43
CA LEU A 20 17.97 27.87 33.69
C LEU A 20 19.45 27.64 33.39
N ARG A 21 20.27 28.55 33.95
CA ARG A 21 21.75 28.50 34.05
C ARG A 21 22.14 27.75 35.32
N ALA A 22 23.24 27.00 35.26
CA ALA A 22 24.26 26.75 36.28
C ALA A 22 25.01 25.50 35.85
N GLY A 23 26.32 25.33 35.89
CA GLY A 23 27.38 25.88 36.68
C GLY A 23 28.50 24.86 36.57
N LEU A 24 29.69 25.28 36.16
CA LEU A 24 30.94 24.49 35.97
C LEU A 24 31.46 23.94 37.28
N ALA A 25 31.89 22.67 37.31
CA ALA A 25 32.94 22.19 38.21
C ALA A 25 33.80 21.12 37.52
N LEU A 26 35.01 21.47 37.18
CA LEU A 26 36.08 20.55 36.74
C LEU A 26 36.63 19.80 37.96
N THR A 27 36.73 18.48 37.86
CA THR A 27 37.63 17.70 38.69
C THR A 27 38.38 16.71 37.80
N ILE A 28 39.67 16.96 37.64
CA ILE A 28 40.63 16.10 36.91
C ILE A 28 41.05 14.98 37.85
N CYS A 29 40.80 13.74 37.49
CA CYS A 29 41.41 12.57 38.12
C CYS A 29 42.11 11.74 37.04
N ALA A 30 43.44 11.81 37.03
CA ALA A 30 44.31 11.00 36.17
C ALA A 30 44.42 9.60 36.75
N LEU A 31 43.97 8.59 36.02
CA LEU A 31 44.25 7.18 36.28
C LEU A 31 44.98 6.56 35.10
N LEU A 32 46.21 6.13 35.36
CA LEU A 32 47.04 5.32 34.48
C LEU A 32 46.39 3.96 34.23
N VAL A 33 46.18 3.63 32.97
CA VAL A 33 45.68 2.30 32.53
C VAL A 33 46.82 1.61 31.75
N PRO A 34 47.16 0.36 32.04
CA PRO A 34 48.19 -0.37 31.32
C PRO A 34 47.73 -0.76 29.93
N VAL A 35 48.62 -0.56 28.95
CA VAL A 35 48.41 -0.98 27.54
C VAL A 35 48.57 -2.50 27.47
N GLY A 36 47.45 -3.20 27.46
CA GLY A 36 47.38 -4.61 27.11
C GLY A 36 47.13 -4.77 25.63
N SER A 37 48.06 -5.37 24.89
CA SER A 37 47.94 -5.71 23.48
C SER A 37 46.85 -6.79 23.29
N ALA A 38 45.66 -6.41 22.86
CA ALA A 38 44.64 -7.35 22.45
C ALA A 38 44.82 -7.68 20.96
N LEU A 39 45.26 -8.89 20.69
CA LEU A 39 45.23 -9.52 19.37
C LEU A 39 43.80 -9.51 18.82
N GLY A 40 43.65 -8.97 17.62
CA GLY A 40 42.37 -8.78 16.97
C GLY A 40 41.65 -10.09 16.70
N ALA A 41 40.55 -10.29 17.38
CA ALA A 41 39.47 -11.15 16.89
C ALA A 41 38.70 -10.36 15.86
N SER A 42 38.66 -10.83 14.62
CA SER A 42 37.75 -10.34 13.57
C SER A 42 36.31 -10.68 13.96
N GLY A 43 35.78 -9.91 14.89
CA GLY A 43 34.38 -9.98 15.28
C GLY A 43 33.50 -9.47 14.13
N ALA A 44 32.56 -10.27 13.67
CA ALA A 44 31.42 -9.78 12.90
C ALA A 44 30.86 -8.55 13.67
N PRO A 45 30.44 -7.48 12.97
CA PRO A 45 29.90 -6.30 13.62
C PRO A 45 28.77 -6.71 14.57
N ALA A 46 28.94 -6.42 15.86
CA ALA A 46 27.85 -6.56 16.82
C ALA A 46 26.75 -5.60 16.37
N TYR A 47 25.69 -6.13 15.82
CA TYR A 47 24.54 -5.33 15.45
C TYR A 47 23.90 -4.81 16.75
N ASP A 48 23.91 -3.49 16.92
CA ASP A 48 23.29 -2.83 18.05
C ASP A 48 21.83 -3.27 18.19
N ARG A 49 21.41 -3.61 19.41
CA ARG A 49 19.99 -3.89 19.69
C ARG A 49 19.16 -2.67 19.32
N ILE A 50 17.93 -2.89 18.79
CA ILE A 50 17.02 -1.80 18.45
C ILE A 50 16.70 -0.99 19.71
N ALA A 51 17.05 0.30 19.71
CA ALA A 51 16.70 1.24 20.78
C ALA A 51 15.25 1.71 20.61
N TRP A 52 14.35 1.03 21.28
CA TRP A 52 12.93 1.34 21.24
C TRP A 52 12.59 2.54 22.13
N MET A 53 11.80 3.48 21.61
CA MET A 53 11.26 4.62 22.34
C MET A 53 9.73 4.66 22.21
N PRO A 54 8.97 5.06 23.25
CA PRO A 54 7.53 5.26 23.13
C PRO A 54 7.20 6.28 22.02
N CYS A 55 6.16 6.01 21.22
CA CYS A 55 5.75 6.90 20.13
C CYS A 55 4.23 6.94 19.91
N GLY A 56 3.47 6.57 20.92
CA GLY A 56 2.01 6.53 20.97
C GLY A 56 1.56 5.57 22.07
N GLU A 57 0.26 5.45 22.23
CA GLU A 57 -0.32 4.50 23.17
C GLU A 57 0.06 3.07 22.75
N ARG A 58 0.74 2.33 23.65
CA ARG A 58 1.23 0.98 23.38
C ARG A 58 2.10 0.82 22.13
N LEU A 59 2.67 1.90 21.61
CA LEU A 59 3.54 1.88 20.43
C LEU A 59 4.96 2.22 20.80
N GLN A 60 5.90 1.55 20.14
CA GLN A 60 7.32 1.78 20.26
C GLN A 60 7.93 1.99 18.88
N CYS A 61 8.71 3.05 18.73
CA CYS A 61 9.39 3.42 17.50
C CYS A 61 10.90 3.35 17.64
N ALA A 62 11.60 3.13 16.54
CA ALA A 62 13.03 3.17 16.47
C ALA A 62 13.55 3.63 15.10
N ARG A 63 14.85 3.94 15.06
CA ARG A 63 15.61 4.16 13.84
C ARG A 63 16.70 3.11 13.73
N VAL A 64 16.71 2.37 12.63
CA VAL A 64 17.69 1.33 12.37
C VAL A 64 18.56 1.74 11.18
N ARG A 65 19.89 1.68 11.36
CA ARG A 65 20.83 1.90 10.25
C ARG A 65 21.00 0.61 9.46
N VAL A 66 20.94 0.72 8.14
CA VAL A 66 21.22 -0.39 7.20
C VAL A 66 22.16 0.09 6.10
N PRO A 67 22.95 -0.77 5.48
CA PRO A 67 23.74 -0.40 4.31
C PRO A 67 22.87 0.16 3.19
N LEU A 68 23.31 1.21 2.54
CA LEU A 68 22.70 1.65 1.29
C LEU A 68 22.85 0.55 0.23
N ASP A 69 24.05 -0.01 0.12
CA ASP A 69 24.42 -1.11 -0.77
C ASP A 69 24.80 -2.33 0.08
N TRP A 70 24.01 -3.39 0.02
CA TRP A 70 24.22 -4.62 0.77
C TRP A 70 25.46 -5.41 0.32
N HIS A 71 26.02 -5.11 -0.86
CA HIS A 71 27.31 -5.67 -1.31
C HIS A 71 28.51 -4.90 -0.73
N ARG A 72 28.26 -3.73 -0.13
CA ARG A 72 29.27 -2.89 0.53
C ARG A 72 28.78 -2.50 1.94
N PRO A 73 28.63 -3.45 2.87
CA PRO A 73 27.99 -3.23 4.16
C PRO A 73 28.74 -2.23 5.05
N ALA A 74 30.03 -2.08 4.88
CA ALA A 74 30.85 -1.07 5.56
C ALA A 74 30.81 0.31 4.89
N GLY A 75 30.06 0.47 3.79
CA GLY A 75 29.94 1.72 3.04
C GLY A 75 28.90 2.66 3.62
N ARG A 76 28.34 3.50 2.74
CA ARG A 76 27.26 4.45 3.11
C ARG A 76 26.04 3.73 3.67
N THR A 77 25.47 4.28 4.75
CA THR A 77 24.25 3.77 5.38
C THR A 77 23.04 4.66 5.12
N ILE A 78 21.86 4.08 5.27
CA ILE A 78 20.57 4.75 5.32
C ILE A 78 19.86 4.39 6.62
N GLN A 79 18.78 5.12 6.95
CA GLN A 79 17.97 4.86 8.13
C GLN A 79 16.60 4.30 7.73
N LEU A 80 16.18 3.25 8.42
CA LEU A 80 14.81 2.74 8.40
C LEU A 80 14.08 3.22 9.66
N ALA A 81 12.87 3.72 9.49
CA ALA A 81 11.95 3.95 10.59
C ALA A 81 11.17 2.66 10.85
N VAL A 82 11.14 2.24 12.09
CA VAL A 82 10.52 0.98 12.53
C VAL A 82 9.53 1.29 13.64
N ILE A 83 8.42 0.58 13.67
CA ILE A 83 7.38 0.67 14.69
C ILE A 83 7.00 -0.73 15.17
N ARG A 84 6.72 -0.84 16.47
CA ARG A 84 6.24 -2.06 17.10
C ARG A 84 5.00 -1.78 17.93
N HIS A 85 3.97 -2.60 17.77
CA HIS A 85 2.86 -2.75 18.71
C HIS A 85 3.14 -4.02 19.52
N PRO A 86 3.51 -3.90 20.81
CA PRO A 86 3.76 -5.06 21.67
C PRO A 86 2.51 -5.93 21.81
N ALA A 87 2.72 -7.22 22.00
CA ALA A 87 1.68 -8.21 22.23
C ALA A 87 0.70 -7.76 23.32
N SER A 88 -0.61 -7.86 23.07
CA SER A 88 -1.64 -7.51 24.06
C SER A 88 -1.78 -8.58 25.15
N ARG A 89 -1.26 -9.80 24.90
CA ARG A 89 -1.19 -10.92 25.84
C ARG A 89 0.27 -11.35 26.08
N PRO A 90 1.08 -10.53 26.79
CA PRO A 90 2.50 -10.74 26.94
C PRO A 90 2.84 -12.03 27.71
N ASP A 91 1.94 -12.49 28.58
CA ASP A 91 2.04 -13.78 29.28
C ASP A 91 2.06 -15.00 28.34
N LYS A 92 1.55 -14.83 27.14
CA LYS A 92 1.45 -15.85 26.07
C LYS A 92 2.26 -15.48 24.83
N HIS A 93 3.25 -14.61 24.97
CA HIS A 93 4.07 -14.14 23.86
C HIS A 93 4.75 -15.29 23.12
N ILE A 94 4.71 -15.27 21.79
CA ILE A 94 5.28 -16.30 20.91
C ILE A 94 6.49 -15.76 20.14
N GLY A 95 6.53 -14.45 19.86
CA GLY A 95 7.55 -13.81 19.06
C GLY A 95 7.01 -12.60 18.30
N THR A 96 7.70 -12.18 17.27
CA THR A 96 7.34 -11.03 16.43
C THR A 96 6.83 -11.50 15.08
N PHE A 97 5.73 -10.93 14.58
CA PHE A 97 5.45 -11.00 13.16
C PHE A 97 5.64 -9.64 12.48
N PHE A 98 6.21 -9.69 11.29
CA PHE A 98 6.47 -8.52 10.47
C PHE A 98 5.29 -8.27 9.53
N PHE A 99 4.86 -7.02 9.44
CA PHE A 99 3.75 -6.62 8.61
C PHE A 99 4.18 -5.60 7.54
N ASN A 100 3.72 -5.79 6.31
CA ASN A 100 3.88 -4.80 5.23
C ASN A 100 2.55 -4.53 4.52
N PRO A 101 2.05 -3.28 4.54
CA PRO A 101 0.76 -2.91 3.96
C PRO A 101 0.73 -2.87 2.42
N GLY A 102 1.89 -2.89 1.77
CA GLY A 102 1.99 -2.86 0.32
C GLY A 102 2.19 -1.48 -0.29
N GLY A 103 1.41 -1.16 -1.26
CA GLY A 103 1.55 0.00 -2.14
C GLY A 103 2.06 -0.39 -3.54
N PRO A 104 3.40 -0.40 -3.86
CA PRO A 104 4.55 -0.11 -2.99
C PRO A 104 4.53 1.31 -2.43
N GLY A 105 5.26 1.52 -1.34
CA GLY A 105 5.45 2.86 -0.78
C GLY A 105 4.43 3.30 0.29
N SER A 106 3.52 2.42 0.72
CA SER A 106 2.70 2.68 1.90
C SER A 106 3.54 2.62 3.17
N SER A 107 3.27 3.54 4.10
CA SER A 107 3.98 3.60 5.38
C SER A 107 3.46 2.53 6.33
N GLY A 108 4.35 1.64 6.76
CA GLY A 108 4.03 0.68 7.81
C GLY A 108 3.82 1.35 9.18
N LEU A 109 4.49 2.48 9.40
CA LEU A 109 4.32 3.27 10.62
C LEU A 109 2.91 3.86 10.71
N GLU A 110 2.42 4.47 9.63
CA GLU A 110 1.10 5.11 9.63
C GLU A 110 -0.03 4.07 9.80
N VAL A 111 0.13 2.87 9.23
CA VAL A 111 -0.86 1.80 9.42
C VAL A 111 -0.90 1.33 10.88
N LEU A 112 0.24 1.15 11.55
CA LEU A 112 0.24 0.73 12.96
C LEU A 112 -0.08 1.86 13.95
N LYS A 113 0.01 3.11 13.55
CA LYS A 113 -0.49 4.25 14.34
C LYS A 113 -2.01 4.36 14.31
N ASP A 114 -2.68 3.80 13.30
CA ASP A 114 -4.13 3.70 13.30
C ASP A 114 -4.59 2.59 14.25
N PRO A 115 -5.34 2.93 15.33
CA PRO A 115 -5.72 1.96 16.35
C PRO A 115 -6.54 0.79 15.81
N SER A 116 -7.39 1.04 14.79
CA SER A 116 -8.22 0.01 14.17
C SER A 116 -7.36 -1.02 13.45
N SER A 117 -6.39 -0.56 12.67
CA SER A 117 -5.44 -1.44 11.95
C SER A 117 -4.53 -2.19 12.91
N ALA A 118 -4.01 -1.53 13.95
CA ALA A 118 -3.19 -2.16 14.96
C ALA A 118 -3.96 -3.25 15.71
N GLY A 119 -5.20 -2.95 16.12
CA GLY A 119 -6.09 -3.90 16.79
C GLY A 119 -6.43 -5.12 15.94
N LEU A 120 -6.71 -4.93 14.64
CA LEU A 120 -6.96 -6.04 13.71
C LEU A 120 -5.74 -6.95 13.56
N LEU A 121 -4.54 -6.39 13.42
CA LEU A 121 -3.30 -7.16 13.30
C LEU A 121 -2.96 -7.88 14.60
N ASP A 122 -3.12 -7.24 15.77
CA ASP A 122 -2.96 -7.88 17.08
C ASP A 122 -3.92 -9.08 17.23
N ALA A 123 -5.21 -8.88 16.89
CA ALA A 123 -6.23 -9.92 16.92
C ALA A 123 -5.95 -11.08 15.95
N ALA A 124 -5.34 -10.82 14.80
CA ALA A 124 -4.92 -11.86 13.84
C ALA A 124 -3.87 -12.80 14.47
N GLY A 125 -3.02 -12.27 15.36
CA GLY A 125 -2.05 -13.02 16.17
C GLY A 125 -2.59 -13.47 17.53
N ASP A 126 -3.88 -13.33 17.83
CA ASP A 126 -4.50 -13.60 19.13
C ASP A 126 -3.84 -12.81 20.29
N GLY A 127 -3.32 -11.64 20.00
CA GLY A 127 -2.59 -10.82 20.98
C GLY A 127 -1.27 -11.40 21.48
N ARG A 128 -0.73 -12.41 20.81
CA ARG A 128 0.42 -13.20 21.28
C ARG A 128 1.72 -12.91 20.53
N PHE A 129 1.69 -11.99 19.59
CA PHE A 129 2.89 -11.52 18.86
C PHE A 129 3.08 -10.03 19.05
N ASP A 130 4.32 -9.61 19.11
CA ASP A 130 4.64 -8.24 18.76
C ASP A 130 4.36 -8.05 17.27
N VAL A 131 3.60 -7.01 16.91
CA VAL A 131 3.40 -6.63 15.50
C VAL A 131 4.42 -5.59 15.14
N LEU A 132 5.36 -5.93 14.27
CA LEU A 132 6.40 -5.03 13.81
C LEU A 132 6.14 -4.62 12.36
N SER A 133 6.20 -3.32 12.10
CA SER A 133 6.21 -2.78 10.76
C SER A 133 7.32 -1.75 10.59
N TRP A 134 7.60 -1.37 9.35
CA TRP A 134 8.61 -0.38 9.03
C TRP A 134 8.23 0.39 7.78
N ASP A 135 8.80 1.56 7.62
CA ASP A 135 8.83 2.21 6.34
C ASP A 135 10.02 1.65 5.54
N PRO A 136 9.79 0.97 4.42
CA PRO A 136 10.88 0.48 3.58
C PRO A 136 11.82 1.60 3.14
N ARG A 137 13.03 1.24 2.69
CA ARG A 137 13.94 2.20 2.05
C ARG A 137 13.23 2.99 0.96
N GLY A 138 13.38 4.28 0.97
CA GLY A 138 12.70 5.20 0.06
C GLY A 138 11.34 5.70 0.53
N VAL A 139 10.76 5.15 1.61
CA VAL A 139 9.38 5.39 2.06
C VAL A 139 9.32 6.24 3.34
N GLY A 140 8.30 7.04 3.46
CA GLY A 140 7.79 7.66 4.68
C GLY A 140 8.83 8.35 5.54
N ALA A 141 8.97 7.88 6.78
CA ALA A 141 9.91 8.39 7.77
C ALA A 141 11.31 7.77 7.66
N SER A 142 11.52 6.74 6.84
CA SER A 142 12.85 6.22 6.49
C SER A 142 13.64 7.20 5.62
N THR A 143 14.89 6.86 5.28
CA THR A 143 15.60 7.59 4.23
C THR A 143 14.79 7.51 2.94
N ARG A 144 14.02 8.56 2.67
CA ARG A 144 12.98 8.59 1.63
C ARG A 144 13.49 9.12 0.30
N VAL A 145 12.90 8.64 -0.78
CA VAL A 145 13.07 9.26 -2.10
C VAL A 145 12.41 10.63 -2.12
N ARG A 146 13.11 11.59 -2.71
CA ARG A 146 12.62 12.94 -2.96
C ARG A 146 12.82 13.28 -4.44
N CYS A 147 11.84 13.91 -5.04
CA CYS A 147 11.90 14.44 -6.40
C CYS A 147 11.78 15.96 -6.42
N PHE A 148 11.44 16.56 -5.26
CA PHE A 148 11.28 17.99 -5.07
C PHE A 148 11.94 18.44 -3.78
N ARG A 149 12.36 19.70 -3.72
CA ARG A 149 12.97 20.30 -2.52
C ARG A 149 11.93 20.62 -1.44
N SER A 150 10.70 20.92 -1.85
CA SER A 150 9.59 21.23 -0.94
C SER A 150 8.24 20.79 -1.52
N LYS A 151 7.21 20.69 -0.67
CA LYS A 151 5.81 20.48 -1.10
C LYS A 151 5.30 21.60 -2.01
N ARG A 152 5.75 22.83 -1.77
CA ARG A 152 5.39 23.99 -2.62
C ARG A 152 5.98 23.87 -4.03
N ASP A 153 7.23 23.40 -4.15
CA ASP A 153 7.86 23.13 -5.45
C ASP A 153 7.14 22.00 -6.19
N GLU A 154 6.77 20.94 -5.48
CA GLU A 154 5.97 19.84 -6.01
C GLU A 154 4.59 20.29 -6.51
N ALA A 155 3.85 21.03 -5.69
CA ALA A 155 2.54 21.55 -6.05
C ALA A 155 2.62 22.47 -7.29
N ARG A 156 3.61 23.35 -7.35
CA ARG A 156 3.87 24.21 -8.52
C ARG A 156 4.21 23.39 -9.76
N PHE A 157 5.00 22.33 -9.60
CA PHE A 157 5.38 21.49 -10.71
C PHE A 157 4.17 20.77 -11.31
N TRP A 158 3.32 20.15 -10.50
CA TRP A 158 2.16 19.43 -10.99
C TRP A 158 1.06 20.40 -11.47
N GLY A 159 0.79 21.48 -10.73
CA GLY A 159 -0.23 22.46 -11.05
C GLY A 159 -1.62 21.81 -11.18
N ASP A 160 -2.30 22.11 -12.28
CA ASP A 160 -3.63 21.63 -12.65
C ASP A 160 -3.62 20.32 -13.45
N LEU A 161 -2.52 19.57 -13.43
CA LEU A 161 -2.40 18.34 -14.21
C LEU A 161 -3.42 17.29 -13.75
N THR A 162 -4.21 16.83 -14.71
CA THR A 162 -5.21 15.76 -14.51
C THR A 162 -4.93 14.61 -15.47
N ILE A 163 -5.68 13.52 -15.33
CA ILE A 163 -5.62 12.39 -16.27
C ILE A 163 -5.93 12.88 -17.69
N PRO A 164 -5.05 12.62 -18.66
CA PRO A 164 -5.22 13.09 -20.04
C PRO A 164 -6.46 12.48 -20.71
N THR A 165 -7.20 13.33 -21.42
CA THR A 165 -8.38 12.93 -22.18
C THR A 165 -8.29 13.31 -23.65
N THR A 166 -7.26 14.06 -24.05
CA THR A 166 -6.98 14.51 -25.43
C THR A 166 -5.53 14.29 -25.79
N THR A 167 -5.19 14.34 -27.08
CA THR A 167 -3.80 14.26 -27.55
C THR A 167 -2.94 15.36 -26.97
N ALA A 168 -3.46 16.60 -26.86
CA ALA A 168 -2.73 17.74 -26.29
C ALA A 168 -2.40 17.53 -24.81
N THR A 169 -3.38 17.10 -24.01
CA THR A 169 -3.18 16.78 -22.59
C THR A 169 -2.27 15.59 -22.39
N SER A 170 -2.32 14.57 -23.27
CA SER A 170 -1.40 13.42 -23.26
C SER A 170 0.06 13.86 -23.49
N ARG A 171 0.31 14.70 -24.47
CA ARG A 171 1.64 15.28 -24.73
C ARG A 171 2.15 16.12 -23.54
N ARG A 172 1.27 16.90 -22.92
CA ARG A 172 1.61 17.68 -21.70
C ARG A 172 2.01 16.73 -20.56
N TYR A 173 1.24 15.67 -20.35
CA TYR A 173 1.51 14.68 -19.31
C TYR A 173 2.85 13.96 -19.53
N GLN A 174 3.13 13.52 -20.76
CA GLN A 174 4.41 12.89 -21.12
C GLN A 174 5.61 13.79 -20.80
N ARG A 175 5.54 15.09 -21.17
CA ARG A 175 6.60 16.03 -20.82
C ARG A 175 6.80 16.17 -19.31
N LYS A 176 5.69 16.21 -18.54
CA LYS A 176 5.73 16.28 -17.07
C LYS A 176 6.29 14.98 -16.48
N ALA A 177 5.88 13.81 -16.97
CA ALA A 177 6.38 12.51 -16.52
C ALA A 177 7.90 12.37 -16.74
N ALA A 178 8.41 12.78 -17.93
CA ALA A 178 9.84 12.79 -18.21
C ALA A 178 10.61 13.78 -17.31
N ALA A 179 10.07 14.98 -17.10
CA ALA A 179 10.68 15.97 -16.22
C ALA A 179 10.67 15.52 -14.76
N TYR A 180 9.61 14.84 -14.32
CA TYR A 180 9.52 14.25 -12.98
C TYR A 180 10.59 13.16 -12.78
N ALA A 181 10.70 12.21 -13.71
CA ALA A 181 11.69 11.14 -13.65
C ALA A 181 13.13 11.71 -13.55
N ARG A 182 13.45 12.74 -14.37
CA ARG A 182 14.74 13.42 -14.30
C ARG A 182 14.98 14.07 -12.94
N ARG A 183 14.01 14.82 -12.40
CA ARG A 183 14.12 15.46 -11.07
C ARG A 183 14.36 14.43 -9.95
N CYS A 184 13.68 13.29 -10.00
CA CYS A 184 13.94 12.20 -9.05
C CYS A 184 15.40 11.73 -9.12
N GLY A 185 15.94 11.60 -10.34
CA GLY A 185 17.35 11.25 -10.56
C GLY A 185 18.32 12.27 -10.00
N GLU A 186 18.05 13.57 -10.21
CA GLU A 186 18.87 14.68 -9.73
C GLU A 186 18.91 14.75 -8.19
N VAL A 187 17.75 14.56 -7.54
CA VAL A 187 17.62 14.74 -6.08
C VAL A 187 17.97 13.46 -5.29
N SER A 188 17.62 12.29 -5.80
CA SER A 188 17.75 11.01 -5.07
C SER A 188 18.51 9.94 -5.83
N GLY A 189 19.25 10.28 -6.89
CA GLY A 189 19.82 9.32 -7.85
C GLY A 189 20.60 8.16 -7.25
N VAL A 190 21.40 8.39 -6.20
CA VAL A 190 22.14 7.32 -5.53
C VAL A 190 21.20 6.32 -4.86
N LEU A 191 20.18 6.83 -4.14
CA LEU A 191 19.19 5.98 -3.47
C LEU A 191 18.37 5.17 -4.48
N LEU A 192 18.03 5.77 -5.64
CA LEU A 192 17.21 5.12 -6.67
C LEU A 192 17.85 3.84 -7.24
N ARG A 193 19.16 3.67 -7.13
CA ARG A 193 19.85 2.44 -7.56
C ARG A 193 19.76 1.30 -6.56
N HIS A 194 19.35 1.59 -5.31
CA HIS A 194 19.30 0.67 -4.19
C HIS A 194 17.93 0.68 -3.49
N ILE A 195 16.85 0.66 -4.28
CA ILE A 195 15.48 0.81 -3.76
C ILE A 195 14.56 -0.34 -4.22
N SER A 196 15.15 -1.38 -4.81
CA SER A 196 14.39 -2.54 -5.27
C SER A 196 13.77 -3.32 -4.10
N THR A 197 12.78 -4.16 -4.42
CA THR A 197 12.24 -5.10 -3.45
C THR A 197 13.29 -6.09 -2.97
N ALA A 198 14.28 -6.47 -3.78
CA ALA A 198 15.39 -7.32 -3.35
C ALA A 198 16.24 -6.66 -2.24
N ASP A 199 16.51 -5.35 -2.36
CA ASP A 199 17.17 -4.59 -1.30
C ASP A 199 16.32 -4.52 -0.02
N THR A 200 15.02 -4.33 -0.16
CA THR A 200 14.06 -4.29 0.96
C THR A 200 13.95 -5.65 1.65
N VAL A 201 14.08 -6.76 0.92
CA VAL A 201 14.13 -8.13 1.49
C VAL A 201 15.34 -8.31 2.40
N ARG A 202 16.50 -7.77 2.00
CA ARG A 202 17.70 -7.80 2.85
C ARG A 202 17.52 -6.95 4.11
N ASP A 203 16.87 -5.78 3.99
CA ASP A 203 16.48 -4.97 5.16
C ASP A 203 15.57 -5.74 6.11
N LEU A 204 14.56 -6.41 5.59
CA LEU A 204 13.62 -7.22 6.37
C LEU A 204 14.31 -8.35 7.11
N ASP A 205 15.23 -9.06 6.45
CA ASP A 205 16.00 -10.13 7.10
C ASP A 205 16.93 -9.59 8.18
N HIS A 206 17.51 -8.41 7.97
CA HIS A 206 18.31 -7.73 8.98
C HIS A 206 17.46 -7.31 10.19
N LEU A 207 16.28 -6.72 9.98
CA LEU A 207 15.37 -6.38 11.07
C LEU A 207 14.95 -7.62 11.86
N ARG A 208 14.67 -8.74 11.17
CA ARG A 208 14.39 -10.03 11.81
C ARG A 208 15.50 -10.46 12.77
N MET A 209 16.76 -10.37 12.33
CA MET A 209 17.92 -10.70 13.18
C MET A 209 18.03 -9.76 14.38
N LEU A 210 17.82 -8.45 14.18
CA LEU A 210 17.93 -7.45 15.25
C LEU A 210 16.90 -7.62 16.37
N VAL A 211 15.72 -8.15 16.07
CA VAL A 211 14.71 -8.47 17.10
C VAL A 211 14.85 -9.88 17.66
N GLY A 212 15.89 -10.62 17.24
CA GLY A 212 16.20 -11.96 17.76
C GLY A 212 15.32 -13.09 17.20
N GLU A 213 14.57 -12.85 16.12
CA GLU A 213 13.74 -13.89 15.52
C GLU A 213 14.58 -14.86 14.67
N PRO A 214 14.63 -16.16 15.01
CA PRO A 214 15.39 -17.14 14.21
C PRO A 214 14.79 -17.36 12.83
N LYS A 215 13.48 -17.18 12.70
CA LYS A 215 12.71 -17.31 11.44
C LYS A 215 11.63 -16.25 11.35
N LEU A 216 11.32 -15.84 10.14
CA LEU A 216 10.34 -14.81 9.84
C LEU A 216 8.91 -15.32 10.03
N ASN A 217 8.11 -14.61 10.82
CA ASN A 217 6.66 -14.59 10.72
C ASN A 217 6.28 -13.34 9.93
N TYR A 218 5.49 -13.48 8.88
CA TYR A 218 5.22 -12.38 7.97
C TYR A 218 3.76 -12.33 7.53
N VAL A 219 3.21 -11.13 7.51
CA VAL A 219 1.91 -10.81 6.92
C VAL A 219 2.13 -9.71 5.88
N GLY A 220 1.83 -10.00 4.64
CA GLY A 220 1.93 -9.05 3.54
C GLY A 220 0.61 -8.82 2.86
N TRP A 221 0.25 -7.54 2.69
CA TRP A 221 -0.93 -7.14 1.92
C TRP A 221 -0.53 -6.55 0.58
N SER A 222 -1.28 -6.85 -0.48
CA SER A 222 -1.09 -6.21 -1.78
C SER A 222 0.37 -6.36 -2.28
N TYR A 223 1.07 -5.27 -2.60
CA TYR A 223 2.50 -5.33 -2.91
C TYR A 223 3.34 -6.01 -1.81
N GLY A 224 2.93 -5.95 -0.54
CA GLY A 224 3.59 -6.70 0.52
C GLY A 224 3.63 -8.20 0.26
N THR A 225 2.71 -8.72 -0.55
CA THR A 225 2.74 -10.13 -0.99
C THR A 225 3.86 -10.40 -1.99
N PHE A 226 4.22 -9.43 -2.83
CA PHE A 226 5.38 -9.53 -3.71
C PHE A 226 6.70 -9.50 -2.90
N LEU A 227 6.78 -8.64 -1.87
CA LEU A 227 7.89 -8.64 -0.92
C LEU A 227 8.02 -10.00 -0.21
N GLY A 228 6.90 -10.56 0.29
CA GLY A 228 6.88 -11.88 0.93
C GLY A 228 7.29 -13.01 -0.02
N GLN A 229 6.78 -13.03 -1.26
CA GLN A 229 7.21 -13.99 -2.28
C GLN A 229 8.71 -13.89 -2.57
N THR A 230 9.23 -12.67 -2.69
CA THR A 230 10.67 -12.44 -2.90
C THR A 230 11.48 -12.98 -1.71
N TYR A 231 11.05 -12.67 -0.48
CA TYR A 231 11.71 -13.18 0.73
C TYR A 231 11.70 -14.72 0.79
N ALA A 232 10.56 -15.34 0.53
CA ALA A 232 10.44 -16.80 0.54
C ALA A 232 11.35 -17.50 -0.50
N ASN A 233 11.56 -16.85 -1.66
CA ASN A 233 12.44 -17.40 -2.69
C ASN A 233 13.93 -17.14 -2.41
N VAL A 234 14.28 -16.04 -1.78
CA VAL A 234 15.68 -15.72 -1.39
C VAL A 234 16.09 -16.46 -0.11
N HIS A 235 15.16 -16.60 0.85
CA HIS A 235 15.42 -17.16 2.19
C HIS A 235 14.42 -18.24 2.59
N PRO A 236 14.21 -19.33 1.81
CA PRO A 236 13.13 -20.31 2.07
C PRO A 236 13.26 -20.99 3.44
N ASN A 237 14.47 -21.21 3.93
CA ASN A 237 14.74 -21.84 5.22
C ASN A 237 14.53 -20.90 6.43
N ARG A 238 14.36 -19.58 6.18
CA ARG A 238 14.16 -18.56 7.23
C ARG A 238 12.69 -18.20 7.44
N VAL A 239 11.76 -18.84 6.76
CA VAL A 239 10.32 -18.62 6.94
C VAL A 239 9.77 -19.60 7.99
N ARG A 240 9.08 -19.05 9.03
CA ARG A 240 8.28 -19.85 9.97
C ARG A 240 6.81 -19.84 9.52
N ALA A 241 6.20 -18.66 9.42
CA ALA A 241 4.82 -18.48 8.96
C ALA A 241 4.76 -17.32 7.98
N MET A 242 4.01 -17.47 6.90
CA MET A 242 3.84 -16.40 5.91
C MET A 242 2.43 -16.37 5.38
N VAL A 243 1.76 -15.22 5.56
CA VAL A 243 0.43 -14.94 5.02
C VAL A 243 0.54 -13.90 3.93
N LEU A 244 -0.01 -14.18 2.77
CA LEU A 244 -0.04 -13.31 1.59
C LEU A 244 -1.49 -13.06 1.21
N ASP A 245 -1.99 -11.84 1.44
CA ASP A 245 -3.38 -11.46 1.24
C ASP A 245 -3.51 -10.34 0.18
N GLY A 246 -4.39 -10.53 -0.79
CA GLY A 246 -4.48 -9.66 -1.95
C GLY A 246 -3.23 -9.77 -2.84
N VAL A 247 -3.08 -10.91 -3.51
CA VAL A 247 -1.78 -11.38 -4.01
C VAL A 247 -1.41 -10.80 -5.36
N VAL A 248 -0.23 -10.20 -5.45
CA VAL A 248 0.42 -9.78 -6.70
C VAL A 248 1.03 -10.98 -7.41
N ASP A 249 0.79 -11.15 -8.72
CA ASP A 249 1.57 -12.12 -9.50
C ASP A 249 3.00 -11.60 -9.73
N ALA A 250 3.94 -12.13 -8.97
CA ALA A 250 5.34 -11.73 -8.97
C ALA A 250 5.99 -11.82 -10.36
N LYS A 251 5.66 -12.86 -11.14
CA LYS A 251 6.21 -13.05 -12.49
C LYS A 251 5.72 -11.97 -13.47
N LEU A 252 4.42 -11.63 -13.41
CA LEU A 252 3.86 -10.54 -14.21
C LEU A 252 4.37 -9.18 -13.75
N TYR A 253 4.51 -8.99 -12.43
CA TYR A 253 4.99 -7.74 -11.84
C TYR A 253 6.40 -7.38 -12.31
N VAL A 254 7.35 -8.33 -12.33
CA VAL A 254 8.75 -8.07 -12.72
C VAL A 254 9.01 -8.17 -14.21
N LYS A 255 8.09 -8.74 -15.01
CA LYS A 255 8.27 -8.96 -16.45
C LYS A 255 8.49 -7.65 -17.20
N SER A 256 7.56 -6.72 -17.02
CA SER A 256 7.63 -5.37 -17.55
C SER A 256 6.64 -4.47 -16.82
N ARG A 257 6.80 -3.16 -16.96
CA ARG A 257 5.87 -2.19 -16.38
C ARG A 257 4.47 -2.34 -16.99
N GLU A 258 4.40 -2.56 -18.28
CA GLU A 258 3.15 -2.77 -19.02
C GLU A 258 2.41 -4.02 -18.49
N SER A 259 3.11 -5.14 -18.32
CA SER A 259 2.55 -6.38 -17.76
C SER A 259 2.04 -6.19 -16.31
N SER A 260 2.79 -5.44 -15.50
CA SER A 260 2.39 -5.10 -14.14
C SER A 260 1.11 -4.28 -14.12
N VAL A 261 0.99 -3.27 -15.00
CA VAL A 261 -0.19 -2.41 -15.12
C VAL A 261 -1.41 -3.20 -15.58
N ASP A 262 -1.27 -4.02 -16.63
CA ASP A 262 -2.35 -4.88 -17.12
C ASP A 262 -2.92 -5.76 -15.99
N ASN A 263 -2.04 -6.35 -15.18
CA ASN A 263 -2.43 -7.22 -14.08
C ASN A 263 -3.25 -6.50 -13.00
N VAL A 264 -2.93 -5.23 -12.71
CA VAL A 264 -3.64 -4.42 -11.70
C VAL A 264 -4.92 -3.79 -12.27
N VAL A 265 -4.96 -3.45 -13.55
CA VAL A 265 -6.11 -2.81 -14.21
C VAL A 265 -7.24 -3.81 -14.49
N THR A 266 -6.89 -5.03 -14.86
CA THR A 266 -7.83 -6.07 -15.30
C THR A 266 -9.00 -6.32 -14.32
N PRO A 267 -8.80 -6.47 -13.00
CA PRO A 267 -9.89 -6.76 -12.08
C PRO A 267 -10.82 -5.57 -11.79
N ALA A 268 -10.37 -4.34 -12.01
CA ALA A 268 -11.14 -3.15 -11.63
C ALA A 268 -12.44 -2.98 -12.44
N GLY A 269 -12.45 -3.38 -13.70
CA GLY A 269 -13.66 -3.33 -14.54
C GLY A 269 -14.78 -4.24 -14.01
N PRO A 270 -14.54 -5.55 -13.87
CA PRO A 270 -15.51 -6.48 -13.29
C PRO A 270 -16.02 -6.08 -11.90
N VAL A 271 -15.14 -5.56 -11.03
CA VAL A 271 -15.55 -5.10 -9.69
C VAL A 271 -16.42 -3.84 -9.77
N PHE A 272 -16.17 -2.95 -10.72
CA PHE A 272 -17.07 -1.82 -10.96
C PHE A 272 -18.46 -2.26 -11.42
N GLU A 273 -18.53 -3.22 -12.34
CA GLU A 273 -19.84 -3.79 -12.77
C GLU A 273 -20.53 -4.49 -11.58
N LYS A 274 -19.77 -5.17 -10.70
CA LYS A 274 -20.32 -5.78 -9.48
C LYS A 274 -20.86 -4.72 -8.50
N PHE A 275 -20.21 -3.58 -8.35
CA PHE A 275 -20.75 -2.45 -7.60
C PHE A 275 -22.11 -1.99 -8.16
N LEU A 276 -22.23 -1.82 -9.48
CA LEU A 276 -23.48 -1.39 -10.12
C LEU A 276 -24.60 -2.42 -9.92
N GLU A 277 -24.29 -3.71 -10.06
CA GLU A 277 -25.21 -4.83 -9.84
C GLU A 277 -25.74 -4.82 -8.40
N LEU A 278 -24.83 -4.76 -7.40
CA LEU A 278 -25.20 -4.79 -6.00
C LEU A 278 -25.95 -3.54 -5.55
N CYS A 279 -25.59 -2.37 -6.11
CA CYS A 279 -26.34 -1.13 -5.90
C CYS A 279 -27.78 -1.24 -6.44
N GLN A 280 -27.96 -1.78 -7.65
CA GLN A 280 -29.30 -2.01 -8.22
C GLN A 280 -30.11 -2.98 -7.35
N ALA A 281 -29.49 -4.08 -6.91
CA ALA A 281 -30.14 -5.09 -6.09
C ALA A 281 -30.50 -4.59 -4.67
N ALA A 282 -29.71 -3.69 -4.11
CA ALA A 282 -30.00 -3.06 -2.81
C ALA A 282 -31.26 -2.19 -2.83
N GLY A 283 -31.69 -1.72 -4.01
CA GLY A 283 -32.82 -0.84 -4.18
C GLY A 283 -32.59 0.59 -3.66
N PRO A 284 -33.62 1.46 -3.71
CA PRO A 284 -33.51 2.84 -3.25
C PRO A 284 -33.07 2.98 -1.80
N GLU A 285 -32.52 4.16 -1.47
CA GLU A 285 -32.20 4.48 -0.09
C GLU A 285 -33.42 4.37 0.82
N ARG A 286 -33.22 3.78 1.97
CA ARG A 286 -34.20 3.62 3.05
C ARG A 286 -33.49 3.62 4.40
N VAL A 287 -34.26 3.74 5.44
CA VAL A 287 -33.81 3.50 6.80
C VAL A 287 -34.27 2.10 7.19
N ASP A 288 -33.39 1.29 7.74
CA ASP A 288 -33.73 -0.04 8.23
C ASP A 288 -34.50 0.03 9.57
N ALA A 289 -34.85 -1.13 10.13
CA ALA A 289 -35.57 -1.23 11.40
C ALA A 289 -34.80 -0.66 12.60
N ASP A 290 -33.46 -0.60 12.52
CA ASP A 290 -32.55 -0.09 13.55
C ASP A 290 -32.19 1.39 13.34
N GLY A 291 -32.81 2.05 12.37
CA GLY A 291 -32.57 3.45 12.04
C GLY A 291 -31.29 3.73 11.23
N LYS A 292 -30.65 2.68 10.69
CA LYS A 292 -29.42 2.83 9.89
C LYS A 292 -29.75 3.04 8.40
N PRO A 293 -28.96 3.86 7.70
CA PRO A 293 -29.08 3.99 6.24
C PRO A 293 -28.80 2.67 5.53
N ALA A 294 -29.71 2.26 4.67
CA ALA A 294 -29.60 1.06 3.83
C ALA A 294 -29.99 1.37 2.38
N GLY A 295 -29.64 0.49 1.45
CA GLY A 295 -29.94 0.67 0.03
C GLY A 295 -28.90 1.51 -0.70
N CYS A 296 -29.25 1.94 -1.92
CA CYS A 296 -28.36 2.66 -2.82
C CYS A 296 -29.04 3.88 -3.43
N ALA A 297 -28.49 5.08 -3.25
CA ALA A 297 -29.04 6.35 -3.75
C ALA A 297 -29.24 6.34 -5.29
N LEU A 298 -28.31 5.70 -6.02
CA LEU A 298 -28.41 5.61 -7.48
C LEU A 298 -29.63 4.81 -7.95
N ALA A 299 -30.13 3.85 -7.16
CA ALA A 299 -31.25 3.00 -7.55
C ALA A 299 -32.62 3.71 -7.47
N GLY A 300 -32.68 4.90 -6.86
CA GLY A 300 -33.94 5.65 -6.66
C GLY A 300 -34.52 6.29 -7.91
N ALA A 301 -33.75 6.42 -8.99
CA ALA A 301 -34.16 7.18 -10.19
C ALA A 301 -33.93 6.42 -11.51
N GLY A 302 -34.12 5.09 -11.52
CA GLY A 302 -33.98 4.24 -12.70
C GLY A 302 -32.80 3.28 -12.68
N PRO A 303 -32.47 2.62 -13.81
CA PRO A 303 -31.41 1.64 -13.90
C PRO A 303 -30.04 2.25 -13.57
N VAL A 304 -29.38 1.71 -12.54
CA VAL A 304 -28.10 2.24 -12.00
C VAL A 304 -27.03 2.33 -13.07
N LYS A 305 -26.88 1.27 -13.87
CA LYS A 305 -25.87 1.22 -14.94
C LYS A 305 -26.08 2.33 -15.98
N GLU A 306 -27.30 2.52 -16.44
CA GLU A 306 -27.63 3.54 -17.44
C GLU A 306 -27.35 4.95 -16.93
N ARG A 307 -27.68 5.22 -15.67
CA ARG A 307 -27.42 6.51 -15.01
C ARG A 307 -25.92 6.81 -14.91
N VAL A 308 -25.14 5.82 -14.51
CA VAL A 308 -23.67 5.99 -14.40
C VAL A 308 -23.05 6.13 -15.79
N ASP A 309 -23.49 5.35 -16.78
CA ASP A 309 -23.04 5.49 -18.17
C ASP A 309 -23.37 6.88 -18.75
N GLN A 310 -24.57 7.41 -18.44
CA GLN A 310 -24.96 8.77 -18.82
C GLN A 310 -24.07 9.82 -18.15
N LEU A 311 -23.79 9.66 -16.84
CA LEU A 311 -22.87 10.53 -16.10
C LEU A 311 -21.47 10.54 -16.74
N LEU A 312 -20.91 9.38 -17.05
CA LEU A 312 -19.62 9.25 -17.71
C LEU A 312 -19.60 9.92 -19.10
N ARG A 313 -20.65 9.69 -19.92
CA ARG A 313 -20.78 10.33 -21.24
C ARG A 313 -20.95 11.84 -21.15
N ARG A 314 -21.79 12.32 -20.21
CA ARG A 314 -22.02 13.76 -19.98
C ARG A 314 -20.73 14.45 -19.58
N THR A 315 -20.01 13.90 -18.60
CA THR A 315 -18.79 14.50 -18.05
C THR A 315 -17.65 14.55 -19.07
N ARG A 316 -17.62 13.65 -20.05
CA ARG A 316 -16.67 13.72 -21.19
C ARG A 316 -16.90 14.96 -22.06
N ARG A 317 -18.14 15.41 -22.21
CA ARG A 317 -18.51 16.54 -23.06
C ARG A 317 -18.47 17.87 -22.29
N HIS A 318 -19.00 17.86 -21.09
CA HIS A 318 -19.17 19.03 -20.24
C HIS A 318 -18.81 18.69 -18.80
N PRO A 319 -17.86 19.42 -18.19
CA PRO A 319 -17.58 19.28 -16.76
C PRO A 319 -18.83 19.58 -15.92
N ILE A 320 -18.95 18.91 -14.77
CA ILE A 320 -20.05 19.12 -13.84
C ILE A 320 -19.67 20.19 -12.84
N PRO A 321 -20.51 21.19 -12.53
CA PRO A 321 -20.28 22.14 -11.47
C PRO A 321 -19.93 21.47 -10.14
N ALA A 322 -19.03 22.08 -9.37
CA ALA A 322 -18.64 21.60 -8.06
C ALA A 322 -18.56 22.81 -7.10
N PRO A 323 -19.71 23.42 -6.76
CA PRO A 323 -19.76 24.71 -6.07
C PRO A 323 -19.26 24.66 -4.63
N THR A 324 -19.35 23.51 -3.96
CA THR A 324 -18.94 23.30 -2.57
C THR A 324 -17.64 22.47 -2.44
N ALA A 325 -16.90 22.32 -3.54
CA ALA A 325 -15.61 21.62 -3.48
C ALA A 325 -14.56 22.45 -2.72
N ASP A 326 -13.72 21.77 -1.92
CA ASP A 326 -12.65 22.38 -1.12
C ASP A 326 -11.60 23.14 -1.97
N SER A 327 -11.47 22.74 -3.23
CA SER A 327 -10.61 23.41 -4.20
C SER A 327 -11.44 23.87 -5.40
N PRO A 328 -11.22 25.11 -5.90
CA PRO A 328 -11.98 25.64 -7.02
C PRO A 328 -11.88 24.78 -8.28
N GLY A 329 -12.98 24.76 -9.04
CA GLY A 329 -13.06 24.14 -10.36
C GLY A 329 -13.99 22.93 -10.43
N PRO A 330 -14.52 22.66 -11.64
CA PRO A 330 -15.55 21.66 -11.83
C PRO A 330 -15.00 20.22 -11.74
N LEU A 331 -15.91 19.26 -11.61
CA LEU A 331 -15.65 17.84 -11.80
C LEU A 331 -15.47 17.56 -13.30
N THR A 332 -14.23 17.45 -13.74
CA THR A 332 -13.89 17.04 -15.10
C THR A 332 -13.96 15.52 -15.25
N TYR A 333 -14.00 15.01 -16.47
CA TYR A 333 -13.95 13.57 -16.73
C TYR A 333 -12.71 12.90 -16.12
N GLY A 334 -11.54 13.53 -16.21
CA GLY A 334 -10.32 13.03 -15.57
C GLY A 334 -10.42 12.95 -14.05
N LYS A 335 -11.06 13.95 -13.40
CA LYS A 335 -11.32 13.93 -11.95
C LYS A 335 -12.34 12.84 -11.59
N LEU A 336 -13.41 12.68 -12.39
CA LEU A 336 -14.39 11.61 -12.16
C LEU A 336 -13.73 10.23 -12.19
N LEU A 337 -12.91 9.93 -13.19
CA LEU A 337 -12.18 8.66 -13.23
C LEU A 337 -11.24 8.49 -12.01
N THR A 338 -10.55 9.56 -11.63
CA THR A 338 -9.63 9.55 -10.47
C THR A 338 -10.37 9.29 -9.16
N SER A 339 -11.62 9.75 -9.01
CA SER A 339 -12.43 9.52 -7.80
C SER A 339 -12.96 8.09 -7.69
N ILE A 340 -13.19 7.40 -8.82
CA ILE A 340 -13.83 6.07 -8.83
C ILE A 340 -12.88 4.98 -8.31
N PHE A 341 -11.65 4.93 -8.79
CA PHE A 341 -10.74 3.82 -8.52
C PHE A 341 -10.41 3.60 -7.02
N PRO A 342 -10.10 4.63 -6.23
CA PRO A 342 -9.86 4.46 -4.79
C PRO A 342 -11.08 3.89 -4.05
N LEU A 343 -12.29 4.27 -4.48
CA LEU A 343 -13.53 3.88 -3.83
C LEU A 343 -13.90 2.40 -4.07
N LEU A 344 -13.48 1.82 -5.19
CA LEU A 344 -13.66 0.39 -5.46
C LEU A 344 -12.95 -0.51 -4.43
N ARG A 345 -11.87 -0.03 -3.82
CA ARG A 345 -11.02 -0.79 -2.91
C ARG A 345 -11.66 -1.06 -1.55
N ASN A 346 -12.57 -0.17 -1.13
CA ASN A 346 -13.23 -0.23 0.17
C ASN A 346 -14.75 -0.33 0.00
N PRO A 347 -15.31 -1.52 0.01
CA PRO A 347 -16.74 -1.73 -0.20
C PRO A 347 -17.61 -1.12 0.90
N GLY A 348 -17.09 -0.92 2.13
CA GLY A 348 -17.82 -0.21 3.19
C GLY A 348 -18.12 1.26 2.86
N GLY A 349 -17.39 1.86 1.92
CA GLY A 349 -17.65 3.21 1.42
C GLY A 349 -18.64 3.27 0.24
N TRP A 350 -19.07 2.13 -0.31
CA TRP A 350 -19.92 2.11 -1.51
C TRP A 350 -21.26 2.81 -1.37
N PRO A 351 -21.99 2.73 -0.23
CA PRO A 351 -23.23 3.49 -0.04
C PRO A 351 -23.01 5.00 -0.12
N ALA A 352 -22.00 5.53 0.55
CA ALA A 352 -21.65 6.96 0.50
C ALA A 352 -21.25 7.38 -0.93
N TRP A 353 -20.44 6.55 -1.59
CA TRP A 353 -20.04 6.81 -2.98
C TRP A 353 -21.21 6.80 -3.96
N ALA A 354 -22.20 5.93 -3.76
CA ALA A 354 -23.43 5.95 -4.56
C ALA A 354 -24.19 7.28 -4.41
N LYS A 355 -24.20 7.90 -3.22
CA LYS A 355 -24.76 9.26 -3.01
C LYS A 355 -23.99 10.31 -3.79
N ASP A 356 -22.66 10.25 -3.76
CA ASP A 356 -21.80 11.21 -4.47
C ASP A 356 -21.99 11.10 -5.99
N LEU A 357 -22.11 9.88 -6.51
CA LEU A 357 -22.43 9.65 -7.94
C LEU A 357 -23.82 10.13 -8.31
N ASP A 358 -24.81 9.94 -7.45
CA ASP A 358 -26.18 10.39 -7.65
C ASP A 358 -26.25 11.93 -7.62
N ALA A 359 -25.54 12.60 -6.69
CA ALA A 359 -25.41 14.05 -6.66
C ALA A 359 -24.77 14.58 -7.95
N ALA A 360 -23.70 13.95 -8.43
CA ALA A 360 -23.05 14.32 -9.69
C ALA A 360 -24.00 14.13 -10.90
N ALA A 361 -24.80 13.07 -10.92
CA ALA A 361 -25.80 12.85 -11.96
C ALA A 361 -26.87 13.95 -11.97
N ARG A 362 -27.24 14.50 -10.80
CA ARG A 362 -28.13 15.65 -10.66
C ARG A 362 -27.46 17.00 -10.92
N GLY A 363 -26.14 17.07 -11.08
CA GLY A 363 -25.39 18.26 -11.45
C GLY A 363 -24.47 18.86 -10.39
N ASP A 364 -24.31 18.23 -9.24
CA ASP A 364 -23.34 18.63 -8.21
C ASP A 364 -22.20 17.60 -8.10
N GLY A 365 -21.05 17.97 -8.65
CA GLY A 365 -19.83 17.15 -8.64
C GLY A 365 -18.90 17.39 -7.46
N SER A 366 -19.31 18.16 -6.45
CA SER A 366 -18.41 18.65 -5.38
C SER A 366 -17.74 17.53 -4.59
N ALA A 367 -18.50 16.53 -4.11
CA ALA A 367 -17.94 15.44 -3.33
C ALA A 367 -16.91 14.62 -4.11
N LEU A 368 -17.24 14.24 -5.36
CA LEU A 368 -16.31 13.51 -6.24
C LEU A 368 -15.08 14.36 -6.64
N ALA A 369 -15.24 15.68 -6.79
CA ALA A 369 -14.13 16.59 -7.02
C ALA A 369 -13.18 16.61 -5.81
N ASN A 370 -13.70 16.59 -4.57
CA ASN A 370 -12.90 16.52 -3.36
C ASN A 370 -12.13 15.20 -3.27
N VAL A 371 -12.77 14.06 -3.56
CA VAL A 371 -12.07 12.76 -3.64
C VAL A 371 -10.94 12.80 -4.67
N ALA A 372 -11.19 13.36 -5.86
CA ALA A 372 -10.17 13.47 -6.88
C ALA A 372 -9.03 14.44 -6.49
N ASN A 373 -9.35 15.53 -5.82
CA ASN A 373 -8.36 16.51 -5.34
C ASN A 373 -7.49 15.95 -4.19
N ALA A 374 -8.07 15.10 -3.32
CA ALA A 374 -7.33 14.38 -2.29
C ALA A 374 -6.42 13.28 -2.87
N ASN A 375 -6.74 12.80 -4.09
CA ASN A 375 -5.99 11.79 -4.83
C ASN A 375 -5.48 12.34 -6.18
N PRO A 376 -4.74 13.46 -6.23
CA PRO A 376 -4.30 14.03 -7.49
C PRO A 376 -3.37 13.05 -8.21
N PRO A 377 -3.28 13.09 -9.55
CA PRO A 377 -2.28 12.35 -10.32
C PRO A 377 -0.84 12.57 -9.81
N ALA A 378 -0.63 13.71 -9.16
CA ALA A 378 0.59 14.04 -8.44
C ALA A 378 0.76 13.27 -7.12
N ALA A 379 -0.30 12.86 -6.44
CA ALA A 379 -0.19 12.07 -5.19
C ALA A 379 0.16 10.61 -5.47
N GLY A 380 -0.25 10.05 -6.60
CA GLY A 380 0.30 8.78 -7.09
C GLY A 380 1.73 8.96 -7.62
N GLY A 381 2.10 10.17 -7.97
CA GLY A 381 3.47 10.61 -8.09
C GLY A 381 4.21 10.75 -6.75
N ALA A 382 3.63 10.27 -5.62
CA ALA A 382 4.43 10.10 -4.42
C ALA A 382 5.71 9.37 -4.83
N PRO A 383 6.89 9.92 -4.53
CA PRO A 383 8.13 9.44 -5.10
C PRO A 383 8.40 7.95 -4.86
N ALA A 384 7.98 7.43 -3.71
CA ALA A 384 8.23 6.05 -3.33
C ALA A 384 7.51 5.00 -4.19
N PRO A 385 6.18 5.05 -4.42
CA PRO A 385 5.48 4.08 -5.27
C PRO A 385 6.04 3.99 -6.68
N VAL A 386 6.29 5.14 -7.30
CA VAL A 386 6.86 5.21 -8.66
C VAL A 386 8.28 4.66 -8.67
N SER A 387 9.14 5.10 -7.74
CA SER A 387 10.55 4.73 -7.73
C SER A 387 10.76 3.23 -7.50
N ILE A 388 10.07 2.65 -6.51
CA ILE A 388 10.13 1.20 -6.24
C ILE A 388 9.58 0.43 -7.44
N GLY A 389 8.42 0.84 -7.93
CA GLY A 389 7.84 0.21 -9.09
C GLY A 389 8.73 0.25 -10.34
N CYS A 390 9.37 1.37 -10.64
CA CYS A 390 10.31 1.49 -11.76
C CYS A 390 11.62 0.72 -11.53
N ALA A 391 12.05 0.56 -10.27
CA ALA A 391 13.21 -0.25 -9.92
C ALA A 391 12.96 -1.75 -10.15
N ASP A 392 11.78 -2.24 -9.78
CA ASP A 392 11.41 -3.66 -9.88
C ASP A 392 10.94 -4.06 -11.29
N SER A 393 10.25 -3.18 -12.01
CA SER A 393 9.65 -3.46 -13.32
C SER A 393 10.08 -2.40 -14.33
N PRO A 394 10.97 -2.73 -15.26
CA PRO A 394 11.36 -1.80 -16.32
C PRO A 394 10.22 -1.60 -17.31
N ALA A 395 10.03 -0.38 -17.79
CA ALA A 395 9.23 -0.13 -18.97
C ALA A 395 9.96 -0.68 -20.22
N THR A 396 9.22 -1.36 -21.08
CA THR A 396 9.77 -1.91 -22.36
C THR A 396 9.42 -1.03 -23.54
N ARG A 397 8.49 -0.09 -23.37
CA ARG A 397 8.09 0.88 -24.40
C ARG A 397 8.53 2.29 -24.03
N PRO A 398 8.95 3.09 -25.00
CA PRO A 398 9.33 4.48 -24.76
C PRO A 398 8.08 5.32 -24.43
N LEU A 399 8.29 6.45 -23.77
CA LEU A 399 7.21 7.29 -23.27
C LEU A 399 6.28 7.83 -24.37
N HIS A 400 6.79 8.03 -25.59
CA HIS A 400 5.95 8.50 -26.71
C HIS A 400 4.91 7.45 -27.17
N ASP A 401 5.14 6.15 -26.93
CA ASP A 401 4.19 5.07 -27.21
C ASP A 401 3.12 4.92 -26.12
N TRP A 402 3.27 5.63 -25.00
CA TRP A 402 2.40 5.45 -23.82
C TRP A 402 0.93 5.69 -24.09
N PRO A 403 0.50 6.63 -24.96
CA PRO A 403 -0.92 6.76 -25.33
C PRO A 403 -1.53 5.48 -25.91
N SER A 404 -0.77 4.69 -26.67
CA SER A 404 -1.26 3.41 -27.21
C SER A 404 -1.38 2.33 -26.12
N VAL A 405 -0.47 2.33 -25.13
CA VAL A 405 -0.57 1.48 -23.94
C VAL A 405 -1.85 1.81 -23.18
N ILE A 406 -2.11 3.10 -22.91
CA ILE A 406 -3.32 3.56 -22.23
C ILE A 406 -4.58 3.20 -23.03
N GLY A 407 -4.54 3.31 -24.35
CA GLY A 407 -5.65 2.92 -25.22
C GLY A 407 -6.07 1.47 -24.97
N ARG A 408 -5.12 0.54 -24.95
CA ARG A 408 -5.39 -0.88 -24.63
C ARG A 408 -5.88 -1.08 -23.20
N LEU A 409 -5.27 -0.44 -22.22
CA LEU A 409 -5.71 -0.50 -20.83
C LEU A 409 -7.14 0.01 -20.66
N SER A 410 -7.53 1.02 -21.43
CA SER A 410 -8.87 1.61 -21.41
C SER A 410 -9.93 0.67 -22.03
N THR A 411 -9.55 -0.24 -22.92
CA THR A 411 -10.49 -1.30 -23.39
C THR A 411 -10.67 -2.38 -22.35
N THR A 412 -9.64 -2.72 -21.57
CA THR A 412 -9.73 -3.69 -20.46
C THR A 412 -10.52 -3.13 -19.28
N SER A 413 -10.26 -1.89 -18.91
CA SER A 413 -10.99 -1.16 -17.87
C SER A 413 -11.05 0.32 -18.23
N PRO A 414 -12.21 0.83 -18.71
CA PRO A 414 -12.39 2.24 -19.06
C PRO A 414 -12.17 3.21 -17.88
N ILE A 415 -12.29 2.70 -16.65
CA ILE A 415 -12.16 3.48 -15.42
C ILE A 415 -10.72 3.45 -14.91
N ALA A 416 -10.19 2.27 -14.61
CA ALA A 416 -8.87 2.13 -13.99
C ALA A 416 -7.72 2.29 -15.00
N GLY A 417 -7.91 1.90 -16.26
CA GLY A 417 -6.87 1.94 -17.28
C GLY A 417 -6.22 3.31 -17.46
N PRO A 418 -7.00 4.38 -17.72
CA PRO A 418 -6.45 5.72 -17.84
C PRO A 418 -5.80 6.20 -16.54
N VAL A 419 -6.41 5.94 -15.40
CA VAL A 419 -5.92 6.42 -14.09
C VAL A 419 -4.58 5.78 -13.78
N LEU A 420 -4.53 4.48 -13.68
CA LEU A 420 -3.33 3.76 -13.27
C LEU A 420 -2.23 3.83 -14.33
N GLY A 421 -2.58 3.75 -15.60
CA GLY A 421 -1.63 3.81 -16.69
C GLY A 421 -0.86 5.12 -16.76
N TRP A 422 -1.54 6.26 -16.62
CA TRP A 422 -0.89 7.56 -16.59
C TRP A 422 -0.20 7.82 -15.25
N TRP A 423 -0.88 7.54 -14.19
CA TRP A 423 -0.57 8.00 -12.85
C TRP A 423 0.69 7.37 -12.26
N LEU A 424 0.70 6.04 -12.16
CA LEU A 424 1.78 5.35 -11.45
C LEU A 424 2.94 4.99 -12.36
N TRP A 425 2.73 4.85 -13.67
CA TRP A 425 3.68 4.10 -14.48
C TRP A 425 4.23 4.81 -15.71
N ALA A 426 3.57 5.83 -16.23
CA ALA A 426 4.15 6.63 -17.30
C ALA A 426 5.57 7.14 -16.99
N PRO A 427 5.89 7.60 -15.74
CA PRO A 427 7.24 8.02 -15.42
C PRO A 427 8.31 6.93 -15.60
N CYS A 428 7.96 5.65 -15.44
CA CYS A 428 8.93 4.55 -15.59
C CYS A 428 9.49 4.43 -17.01
N ALA A 429 8.75 4.88 -18.03
CA ALA A 429 9.22 4.91 -19.40
C ALA A 429 10.35 5.94 -19.66
N ALA A 430 10.56 6.87 -18.71
CA ALA A 430 11.64 7.86 -18.73
C ALA A 430 12.52 7.79 -17.47
N TRP A 431 12.46 6.69 -16.72
CA TRP A 431 13.16 6.57 -15.45
C TRP A 431 14.68 6.58 -15.62
N PRO A 432 15.44 7.41 -14.88
CA PRO A 432 16.84 7.68 -15.19
C PRO A 432 17.81 6.59 -14.74
N THR A 433 17.36 5.67 -13.88
CA THR A 433 18.22 4.66 -13.28
C THR A 433 17.56 3.28 -13.32
N ARG A 434 18.39 2.25 -13.40
CA ARG A 434 17.98 0.86 -13.15
C ARG A 434 18.54 0.44 -11.80
N SER A 435 17.77 -0.31 -11.02
CA SER A 435 18.32 -0.94 -9.82
C SER A 435 19.36 -1.99 -10.26
N ALA A 436 20.51 -2.01 -9.58
CA ALA A 436 21.53 -3.03 -9.79
C ALA A 436 21.02 -4.42 -9.32
N GLU A 437 20.18 -4.40 -8.29
CA GLU A 437 19.64 -5.58 -7.64
C GLU A 437 18.14 -5.69 -7.88
N ARG A 438 17.74 -6.67 -8.68
CA ARG A 438 16.34 -6.94 -8.98
C ARG A 438 16.12 -8.45 -8.99
N TYR A 439 15.23 -8.94 -8.14
CA TYR A 439 14.89 -10.35 -8.16
C TYR A 439 13.84 -10.63 -9.25
N THR A 440 14.16 -11.51 -10.17
CA THR A 440 13.30 -11.85 -11.30
C THR A 440 12.84 -13.31 -11.31
N GLY A 441 13.15 -14.04 -10.24
CA GLY A 441 12.83 -15.46 -10.08
C GLY A 441 14.09 -16.32 -9.88
N PRO A 442 13.88 -17.59 -9.67
CA PRO A 442 12.65 -18.36 -9.75
C PRO A 442 11.61 -18.01 -8.68
N TRP A 443 10.32 -18.38 -8.90
CA TRP A 443 9.18 -18.07 -8.02
C TRP A 443 8.52 -19.34 -7.47
N ASN A 444 9.28 -20.37 -7.20
CA ASN A 444 8.83 -21.72 -6.85
C ASN A 444 9.39 -22.21 -5.51
N ALA A 445 9.77 -21.31 -4.64
CA ALA A 445 10.35 -21.65 -3.34
C ALA A 445 9.47 -22.62 -2.55
N THR A 446 10.11 -23.59 -1.92
CA THR A 446 9.48 -24.52 -0.98
C THR A 446 9.93 -24.15 0.42
N THR A 447 8.99 -23.65 1.24
CA THR A 447 9.21 -23.35 2.65
C THR A 447 8.86 -24.57 3.53
N LYS A 448 9.42 -24.65 4.74
CA LYS A 448 9.13 -25.77 5.67
C LYS A 448 7.64 -25.89 5.98
N HIS A 449 6.98 -24.77 6.24
CA HIS A 449 5.53 -24.69 6.47
C HIS A 449 4.87 -24.05 5.26
N PRO A 450 3.62 -24.46 4.91
CA PRO A 450 2.93 -23.89 3.75
C PRO A 450 2.75 -22.38 3.87
N VAL A 451 2.95 -21.65 2.79
CA VAL A 451 2.54 -20.23 2.71
C VAL A 451 1.02 -20.17 2.61
N LEU A 452 0.36 -19.42 3.49
CA LEU A 452 -1.07 -19.15 3.39
C LEU A 452 -1.30 -18.03 2.37
N VAL A 453 -1.95 -18.37 1.29
CA VAL A 453 -2.32 -17.44 0.20
C VAL A 453 -3.80 -17.15 0.29
N ILE A 454 -4.19 -15.89 0.43
CA ILE A 454 -5.59 -15.48 0.50
C ILE A 454 -5.94 -14.64 -0.73
N GLY A 455 -7.03 -15.02 -1.38
CA GLY A 455 -7.56 -14.30 -2.53
C GLY A 455 -9.02 -13.94 -2.33
N THR A 456 -9.31 -12.63 -2.33
CA THR A 456 -10.67 -12.10 -2.33
C THR A 456 -11.25 -12.13 -3.75
N LYS A 457 -12.49 -12.57 -3.89
CA LYS A 457 -13.11 -12.85 -5.20
C LYS A 457 -13.28 -11.59 -6.04
N ASP A 458 -13.77 -10.53 -5.42
CA ASP A 458 -14.02 -9.24 -6.06
C ASP A 458 -13.02 -8.18 -5.57
N ASP A 459 -11.71 -8.50 -5.71
CA ASP A 459 -10.61 -7.56 -5.43
C ASP A 459 -10.28 -6.74 -6.68
N PRO A 460 -10.43 -5.38 -6.65
CA PRO A 460 -10.22 -4.52 -7.81
C PRO A 460 -8.76 -4.28 -8.18
N ASN A 461 -7.80 -4.69 -7.32
CA ASN A 461 -6.36 -4.40 -7.48
C ASN A 461 -5.53 -5.64 -7.74
N THR A 462 -5.84 -6.73 -7.04
CA THR A 462 -5.10 -7.98 -7.08
C THR A 462 -6.05 -9.11 -7.40
N ALA A 463 -6.22 -9.37 -8.70
CA ALA A 463 -7.17 -10.35 -9.20
C ALA A 463 -7.09 -11.68 -8.44
N TYR A 464 -8.24 -12.25 -8.05
CA TYR A 464 -8.32 -13.59 -7.45
C TYR A 464 -7.54 -14.64 -8.24
N ALA A 465 -7.48 -14.50 -9.56
CA ALA A 465 -6.69 -15.38 -10.43
C ALA A 465 -5.20 -15.41 -10.04
N ASN A 466 -4.63 -14.28 -9.57
CA ASN A 466 -3.25 -14.25 -9.10
C ASN A 466 -3.05 -15.16 -7.90
N ALA A 467 -3.96 -15.14 -6.91
CA ALA A 467 -3.88 -15.98 -5.72
C ALA A 467 -3.87 -17.47 -6.11
N ARG A 468 -4.72 -17.87 -7.08
CA ARG A 468 -4.74 -19.23 -7.63
C ARG A 468 -3.42 -19.62 -8.30
N VAL A 469 -2.84 -18.71 -9.08
CA VAL A 469 -1.57 -18.94 -9.78
C VAL A 469 -0.42 -19.04 -8.78
N ILE A 470 -0.35 -18.15 -7.79
CA ILE A 470 0.73 -18.12 -6.81
C ILE A 470 0.67 -19.34 -5.88
N ALA A 471 -0.52 -19.73 -5.42
CA ALA A 471 -0.68 -20.92 -4.59
C ALA A 471 -0.25 -22.23 -5.31
N LYS A 472 -0.34 -22.27 -6.64
CA LYS A 472 0.18 -23.39 -7.47
C LYS A 472 1.67 -23.27 -7.75
N ARG A 473 2.19 -22.04 -7.87
CA ARG A 473 3.58 -21.77 -8.28
C ARG A 473 4.57 -21.96 -7.14
N LEU A 474 4.21 -21.53 -5.93
CA LEU A 474 5.01 -21.79 -4.74
C LEU A 474 5.01 -23.28 -4.44
N GLY A 475 6.18 -23.85 -4.14
CA GLY A 475 6.36 -25.29 -3.93
C GLY A 475 5.59 -25.85 -2.70
N ASN A 476 5.29 -24.97 -1.74
CA ASN A 476 4.48 -25.32 -0.55
C ASN A 476 3.57 -24.15 -0.18
N ALA A 477 2.33 -24.15 -0.67
CA ALA A 477 1.34 -23.13 -0.37
C ALA A 477 -0.09 -23.69 -0.30
N VAL A 478 -0.95 -23.02 0.45
CA VAL A 478 -2.38 -23.32 0.56
C VAL A 478 -3.19 -22.07 0.24
N LEU A 479 -4.13 -22.20 -0.71
CA LEU A 479 -5.07 -21.15 -1.07
C LEU A 479 -6.28 -21.20 -0.14
N LEU A 480 -6.64 -20.05 0.43
CA LEU A 480 -7.93 -19.75 1.01
C LEU A 480 -8.65 -18.79 0.06
N THR A 481 -9.85 -19.16 -0.37
CA THR A 481 -10.72 -18.32 -1.17
C THR A 481 -11.65 -17.53 -0.26
N HIS A 482 -11.67 -16.21 -0.37
CA HIS A 482 -12.66 -15.37 0.26
C HIS A 482 -13.68 -14.91 -0.79
N LEU A 483 -14.95 -15.26 -0.62
CA LEU A 483 -16.08 -14.84 -1.47
C LEU A 483 -16.53 -13.42 -1.06
N GLY A 484 -15.58 -12.50 -1.00
CA GLY A 484 -15.77 -11.15 -0.50
C GLY A 484 -15.46 -10.09 -1.56
N TYR A 485 -15.52 -8.85 -1.12
CA TYR A 485 -15.42 -7.64 -1.91
C TYR A 485 -14.24 -6.77 -1.45
N GLY A 486 -13.69 -5.99 -2.39
CA GLY A 486 -12.68 -4.99 -2.08
C GLY A 486 -11.25 -5.54 -2.01
N HIS A 487 -10.31 -4.64 -1.74
CA HIS A 487 -8.88 -4.96 -1.80
C HIS A 487 -8.38 -5.51 -0.48
N ILE A 488 -7.93 -6.77 -0.47
CA ILE A 488 -7.56 -7.61 0.68
C ILE A 488 -8.77 -8.10 1.50
N SER A 489 -8.61 -9.19 2.23
CA SER A 489 -9.72 -9.80 2.99
C SER A 489 -10.17 -9.00 4.21
N PHE A 490 -9.33 -8.09 4.73
CA PHE A 490 -9.65 -7.30 5.92
C PHE A 490 -10.66 -6.18 5.68
N VAL A 491 -10.89 -5.76 4.42
CA VAL A 491 -11.90 -4.73 4.12
C VAL A 491 -13.32 -5.28 4.04
N ASP A 492 -13.44 -6.61 4.03
CA ASP A 492 -14.71 -7.35 4.09
C ASP A 492 -14.56 -8.44 5.17
N PRO A 493 -14.89 -8.14 6.44
CA PRO A 493 -14.65 -9.03 7.56
C PRO A 493 -15.34 -10.39 7.41
N SER A 494 -14.59 -11.47 7.67
CA SER A 494 -15.08 -12.85 7.69
C SER A 494 -14.50 -13.62 8.87
N ARG A 495 -15.37 -14.19 9.72
CA ARG A 495 -14.96 -15.07 10.84
C ARG A 495 -14.10 -16.23 10.35
N CYS A 496 -14.48 -16.80 9.21
CA CYS A 496 -13.78 -17.91 8.59
C CYS A 496 -12.34 -17.52 8.21
N VAL A 497 -12.13 -16.36 7.58
CA VAL A 497 -10.80 -15.85 7.23
C VAL A 497 -9.99 -15.56 8.49
N THR A 498 -10.57 -14.83 9.44
CA THR A 498 -9.92 -14.48 10.72
C THR A 498 -9.49 -15.72 11.50
N ALA A 499 -10.33 -16.73 11.57
CA ALA A 499 -10.00 -18.00 12.23
C ALA A 499 -8.85 -18.74 11.52
N ALA A 500 -8.81 -18.71 10.19
CA ALA A 500 -7.73 -19.30 9.41
C ALA A 500 -6.39 -18.58 9.62
N TYR A 501 -6.38 -17.23 9.63
CA TYR A 501 -5.22 -16.42 9.99
C TYR A 501 -4.68 -16.80 11.36
N ARG A 502 -5.55 -16.75 12.38
CA ARG A 502 -5.18 -17.01 13.78
C ARG A 502 -4.62 -18.43 13.94
N ARG A 503 -5.33 -19.43 13.46
CA ARG A 503 -4.89 -20.83 13.55
C ARG A 503 -3.55 -21.06 12.88
N TYR A 504 -3.35 -20.45 11.70
CA TYR A 504 -2.11 -20.59 10.96
C TYR A 504 -0.93 -19.90 11.65
N LEU A 505 -1.07 -18.64 12.06
CA LEU A 505 0.01 -17.90 12.74
C LEU A 505 0.42 -18.57 14.07
N LEU A 506 -0.57 -19.04 14.85
CA LEU A 506 -0.33 -19.66 16.15
C LEU A 506 0.23 -21.07 16.04
N ARG A 507 -0.39 -21.91 15.21
CA ARG A 507 -0.17 -23.37 15.21
C ARG A 507 0.47 -23.90 13.94
N LEU A 508 0.76 -23.04 12.95
CA LEU A 508 1.26 -23.41 11.62
C LEU A 508 0.34 -24.41 10.89
N ALA A 509 -0.94 -24.41 11.27
CA ALA A 509 -1.98 -25.25 10.71
C ALA A 509 -2.79 -24.46 9.68
N PRO A 510 -2.48 -24.58 8.38
CA PRO A 510 -3.25 -23.91 7.33
C PRO A 510 -4.66 -24.48 7.25
N PRO A 511 -5.61 -23.78 6.60
CA PRO A 511 -6.91 -24.36 6.29
C PRO A 511 -6.76 -25.56 5.35
N ALA A 512 -7.78 -26.41 5.28
CA ALA A 512 -7.82 -27.50 4.31
C ALA A 512 -7.72 -26.92 2.87
N ARG A 513 -7.13 -27.71 1.96
CA ARG A 513 -7.10 -27.32 0.54
C ARG A 513 -8.53 -27.17 0.00
N GLY A 514 -8.78 -26.08 -0.74
CA GLY A 514 -10.12 -25.79 -1.26
C GLY A 514 -11.04 -25.07 -0.27
N THR A 515 -10.53 -24.63 0.89
CA THR A 515 -11.34 -23.82 1.82
C THR A 515 -11.85 -22.55 1.17
N VAL A 516 -13.15 -22.35 1.27
CA VAL A 516 -13.88 -21.17 0.81
C VAL A 516 -14.54 -20.52 2.01
N CYS A 517 -14.26 -19.24 2.23
CA CYS A 517 -14.84 -18.43 3.30
C CYS A 517 -15.84 -17.44 2.67
N PRO A 518 -17.08 -17.36 3.16
CA PRO A 518 -18.05 -16.39 2.65
C PRO A 518 -17.73 -14.98 3.14
N SER A 519 -18.21 -13.95 2.39
CA SER A 519 -18.56 -12.66 2.95
C SER A 519 -19.81 -12.86 3.83
N GLU A 520 -19.83 -12.25 5.00
CA GLU A 520 -20.95 -12.43 5.94
C GLU A 520 -22.03 -11.37 5.73
N ARG A 521 -21.70 -10.26 5.05
CA ARG A 521 -22.60 -9.14 4.76
C ARG A 521 -22.28 -8.54 3.40
N GLY A 522 -23.30 -8.06 2.69
CA GLY A 522 -23.09 -7.36 1.42
C GLY A 522 -22.67 -5.91 1.63
N PRO A 523 -22.00 -5.27 0.65
CA PRO A 523 -21.51 -3.89 0.78
C PRO A 523 -22.59 -2.82 1.03
N PHE A 524 -23.86 -3.10 0.71
CA PHE A 524 -25.00 -2.23 0.99
C PHE A 524 -25.82 -2.67 2.21
N ASP A 525 -25.31 -3.63 2.98
CA ASP A 525 -25.83 -3.97 4.31
C ASP A 525 -25.43 -2.85 5.29
N PRO A 526 -26.34 -2.31 6.10
CA PRO A 526 -26.06 -1.22 7.03
C PRO A 526 -24.99 -1.57 8.08
N ASN A 527 -24.76 -2.86 8.33
CA ASN A 527 -23.78 -3.36 9.28
C ASN A 527 -22.50 -3.88 8.59
N PHE A 528 -22.31 -3.62 7.30
CA PHE A 528 -21.09 -4.03 6.59
C PHE A 528 -19.84 -3.38 7.23
N GLY A 529 -18.83 -4.19 7.51
CA GLY A 529 -17.58 -3.74 8.15
C GLY A 529 -17.64 -3.66 9.68
N GLU A 530 -18.80 -3.85 10.31
CA GLU A 530 -18.88 -3.97 11.76
C GLU A 530 -18.22 -5.27 12.24
N PRO A 531 -17.60 -5.26 13.44
CA PRO A 531 -17.08 -6.47 14.04
C PRO A 531 -18.16 -7.55 14.11
N LEU A 532 -17.81 -8.74 13.70
CA LEU A 532 -18.69 -9.89 13.79
C LEU A 532 -18.62 -10.42 15.24
N SER A 533 -19.72 -10.30 15.98
CA SER A 533 -19.87 -10.81 17.34
C SER A 533 -19.69 -12.34 17.44
#